data_31054dee1e6e216e63322faa6dd5b1e7
#
_entry.id   31054dee1e6e216e63322faa6dd5b1e7
#
_cell.length_a   1.000
_cell.length_b   1.000
_cell.length_c   1.000
_cell.angle_alpha   90.00
_cell.angle_beta   90.00
_cell.angle_gamma   90.00
#
_symmetry.space_group_name_H-M   'P 1'
#
loop_
_entity.id
_entity.type
_entity.pdbx_description
1 polymer ?
#
loop_
_entity_poly.entity_id
_entity_poly.type
_entity_poly.pdbx_seq_one_letter_code
_entity_poly.pdbx_strand_id
1 'polypeptide(L)'
;MNLRSVAFLFLLFFSGSLSAQKQINVLTTNSWTTAYARAAGVTFVDQLAPSDMMHPSEYELQISDIKKLKEADYIIYSGYEVVVPQIQKSLKIDERKLIKIETGYTEELMIREIEKIARIVGTIKFAQQSATQLSLLFARSRFEIENAGLKGKPVIVHFFQEAFAREIGLKPIAVFGPSHPELHELAAISEKEAVLIIDNVHNQVAQPISAMKKSVKVVSFLNFPGTHDTQTLEDVILYNLSQLLPD
;
A
#
# COMPACT_ATOMS: atom_id res chain seq x y z
N MET A 1 37.64 -36.12 62.19
CA MET A 1 37.58 -36.83 60.87
C MET A 1 36.60 -36.04 59.98
N ASN A 2 37.16 -35.19 59.12
CA ASN A 2 36.40 -34.23 58.30
C ASN A 2 36.12 -34.81 56.90
N LEU A 3 34.85 -35.07 56.56
CA LEU A 3 34.45 -35.37 55.19
C LEU A 3 34.13 -34.05 54.46
N ARG A 4 34.99 -33.71 53.49
CA ARG A 4 34.70 -32.61 52.55
C ARG A 4 33.88 -33.17 51.38
N SER A 5 32.61 -32.77 51.29
CA SER A 5 31.74 -33.02 50.11
C SER A 5 32.16 -32.08 48.99
N VAL A 6 32.64 -32.63 47.88
CA VAL A 6 32.91 -31.90 46.64
C VAL A 6 31.64 -31.99 45.80
N ALA A 7 30.90 -30.87 45.67
CA ALA A 7 29.78 -30.75 44.75
C ALA A 7 30.32 -30.47 43.36
N PHE A 8 30.17 -31.42 42.45
CA PHE A 8 30.47 -31.25 41.01
C PHE A 8 29.29 -30.57 40.32
N LEU A 9 29.46 -29.28 40.03
CA LEU A 9 28.45 -28.50 39.26
C LEU A 9 28.60 -28.83 37.77
N PHE A 10 27.67 -29.63 37.24
CA PHE A 10 27.59 -29.92 35.81
C PHE A 10 26.95 -28.72 35.10
N LEU A 11 27.76 -27.84 34.51
CA LEU A 11 27.30 -26.81 33.57
C LEU A 11 26.94 -27.48 32.24
N LEU A 12 25.66 -27.75 32.02
CA LEU A 12 25.11 -28.11 30.71
C LEU A 12 25.14 -26.87 29.81
N PHE A 13 26.17 -26.77 28.96
CA PHE A 13 26.18 -25.86 27.84
C PHE A 13 25.10 -26.31 26.84
N PHE A 14 23.93 -25.67 26.91
CA PHE A 14 22.92 -25.80 25.87
C PHE A 14 23.42 -24.99 24.65
N SER A 15 24.22 -25.63 23.79
CA SER A 15 24.57 -25.08 22.47
C SER A 15 23.34 -25.12 21.60
N GLY A 16 22.42 -24.14 21.77
CA GLY A 16 21.37 -23.89 20.86
C GLY A 16 21.99 -23.46 19.52
N SER A 17 22.02 -24.36 18.54
CA SER A 17 22.32 -23.96 17.15
C SER A 17 21.31 -22.91 16.74
N LEU A 18 21.70 -21.63 16.79
CA LEU A 18 20.98 -20.60 16.02
C LEU A 18 21.13 -21.00 14.56
N SER A 19 20.12 -21.70 14.03
CA SER A 19 19.96 -21.85 12.59
C SER A 19 19.85 -20.44 12.04
N ALA A 20 20.86 -19.94 11.35
CA ALA A 20 20.79 -18.66 10.65
C ALA A 20 19.64 -18.80 9.63
N GLN A 21 18.51 -18.17 9.94
CA GLN A 21 17.38 -18.15 9.02
C GLN A 21 17.86 -17.49 7.74
N LYS A 22 17.76 -18.21 6.61
CA LYS A 22 18.21 -17.69 5.31
C LYS A 22 17.50 -16.34 5.09
N GLN A 23 18.27 -15.30 4.90
CA GLN A 23 17.76 -13.99 4.50
C GLN A 23 17.02 -14.11 3.17
N ILE A 24 15.75 -13.74 3.13
CA ILE A 24 14.93 -13.72 1.91
C ILE A 24 15.02 -12.32 1.31
N ASN A 25 15.53 -12.24 0.07
CA ASN A 25 15.61 -11.00 -0.69
C ASN A 25 14.38 -10.86 -1.56
N VAL A 26 13.58 -9.83 -1.30
CA VAL A 26 12.38 -9.52 -2.07
C VAL A 26 12.63 -8.29 -2.92
N LEU A 27 12.30 -8.38 -4.20
CA LEU A 27 12.28 -7.25 -5.12
C LEU A 27 10.83 -6.84 -5.38
N THR A 28 10.56 -5.56 -5.35
CA THR A 28 9.24 -4.99 -5.60
C THR A 28 9.27 -4.09 -6.83
N THR A 29 8.15 -3.95 -7.51
CA THR A 29 8.10 -3.14 -8.73
C THR A 29 8.04 -1.64 -8.44
N ASN A 30 7.41 -1.24 -7.32
CA ASN A 30 7.18 0.16 -6.97
C ASN A 30 6.99 0.36 -5.45
N SER A 31 6.82 1.60 -5.02
CA SER A 31 6.65 1.97 -3.60
C SER A 31 5.40 1.35 -2.96
N TRP A 32 4.32 1.15 -3.73
CA TRP A 32 3.10 0.53 -3.21
C TRP A 32 3.32 -0.94 -2.87
N THR A 33 3.89 -1.71 -3.81
CA THR A 33 4.24 -3.11 -3.57
C THR A 33 5.30 -3.27 -2.49
N THR A 34 6.22 -2.29 -2.36
CA THR A 34 7.19 -2.21 -1.24
C THR A 34 6.49 -2.06 0.10
N ALA A 35 5.51 -1.19 0.21
CA ALA A 35 4.76 -0.98 1.45
C ALA A 35 4.00 -2.26 1.87
N TYR A 36 3.37 -2.96 0.91
CA TYR A 36 2.74 -4.27 1.18
C TYR A 36 3.75 -5.33 1.64
N ALA A 37 4.91 -5.40 1.00
CA ALA A 37 5.97 -6.34 1.40
C ALA A 37 6.45 -6.08 2.84
N ARG A 38 6.68 -4.82 3.21
CA ARG A 38 7.07 -4.41 4.55
C ARG A 38 5.98 -4.72 5.58
N ALA A 39 4.72 -4.42 5.28
CA ALA A 39 3.59 -4.77 6.13
C ALA A 39 3.44 -6.28 6.32
N ALA A 40 3.83 -7.08 5.32
CA ALA A 40 3.91 -8.54 5.45
C ALA A 40 5.11 -9.04 6.28
N GLY A 41 5.97 -8.14 6.79
CA GLY A 41 7.14 -8.47 7.62
C GLY A 41 8.41 -8.82 6.84
N VAL A 42 8.48 -8.45 5.56
CA VAL A 42 9.72 -8.59 4.78
C VAL A 42 10.71 -7.50 5.18
N THR A 43 11.90 -7.89 5.64
CA THR A 43 12.92 -6.96 6.14
C THR A 43 13.90 -6.51 5.05
N PHE A 44 14.16 -7.34 4.06
CA PHE A 44 15.08 -7.04 2.95
C PHE A 44 14.30 -6.89 1.66
N VAL A 45 13.99 -5.63 1.35
CA VAL A 45 13.17 -5.25 0.19
C VAL A 45 13.94 -4.27 -0.66
N ASP A 46 14.26 -4.68 -1.88
CA ASP A 46 14.70 -3.79 -2.95
C ASP A 46 13.52 -3.38 -3.82
N GLN A 47 13.65 -2.24 -4.51
CA GLN A 47 12.61 -1.68 -5.35
C GLN A 47 13.17 -1.34 -6.75
N LEU A 48 12.36 -1.53 -7.80
CA LEU A 48 12.71 -1.17 -9.18
C LEU A 48 12.47 0.32 -9.44
N ALA A 49 11.22 0.74 -9.51
CA ALA A 49 10.88 2.13 -9.78
C ALA A 49 11.24 3.03 -8.57
N PRO A 50 11.81 4.23 -8.76
CA PRO A 50 12.05 5.19 -7.69
C PRO A 50 10.79 5.45 -6.85
N SER A 51 10.96 5.66 -5.53
CA SER A 51 9.83 5.81 -4.61
C SER A 51 8.98 7.05 -4.88
N ASP A 52 9.61 8.12 -5.38
CA ASP A 52 9.00 9.41 -5.72
C ASP A 52 8.48 9.49 -7.16
N MET A 53 8.54 8.39 -7.91
CA MET A 53 8.06 8.35 -9.29
C MET A 53 6.54 8.49 -9.34
N MET A 54 6.04 9.51 -10.06
CA MET A 54 4.60 9.81 -10.16
C MET A 54 3.80 8.73 -10.90
N HIS A 55 4.42 8.09 -11.90
CA HIS A 55 3.80 7.02 -12.72
C HIS A 55 4.66 5.76 -12.71
N PRO A 56 4.80 5.06 -11.57
CA PRO A 56 5.69 3.92 -11.42
C PRO A 56 5.30 2.72 -12.29
N SER A 57 4.06 2.68 -12.79
CA SER A 57 3.61 1.66 -13.76
C SER A 57 4.34 1.75 -15.12
N GLU A 58 4.87 2.93 -15.46
CA GLU A 58 5.57 3.21 -16.71
C GLU A 58 7.10 3.07 -16.58
N TYR A 59 7.58 2.55 -15.42
CA TYR A 59 9.01 2.36 -15.21
C TYR A 59 9.63 1.43 -16.25
N GLU A 60 10.73 1.86 -16.85
CA GLU A 60 11.51 1.07 -17.80
C GLU A 60 12.74 0.47 -17.12
N LEU A 61 12.99 -0.83 -17.36
CA LEU A 61 14.13 -1.54 -16.78
C LEU A 61 15.48 -0.92 -17.16
N GLN A 62 16.31 -0.74 -16.16
CA GLN A 62 17.70 -0.37 -16.31
C GLN A 62 18.61 -1.62 -16.33
N ILE A 63 19.80 -1.51 -16.89
CA ILE A 63 20.79 -2.61 -16.91
C ILE A 63 21.11 -3.08 -15.48
N SER A 64 21.18 -2.15 -14.52
CA SER A 64 21.40 -2.42 -13.10
C SER A 64 20.32 -3.32 -12.48
N ASP A 65 19.08 -3.27 -12.98
CA ASP A 65 17.97 -4.02 -12.43
C ASP A 65 18.04 -5.51 -12.77
N ILE A 66 18.73 -5.86 -13.84
CA ILE A 66 18.95 -7.26 -14.24
C ILE A 66 19.63 -8.05 -13.11
N LYS A 67 20.58 -7.42 -12.40
CA LYS A 67 21.23 -8.04 -11.24
C LYS A 67 20.23 -8.26 -10.11
N LYS A 68 19.46 -7.24 -9.73
CA LYS A 68 18.43 -7.33 -8.67
C LYS A 68 17.41 -8.42 -8.98
N LEU A 69 16.94 -8.49 -10.24
CA LEU A 69 15.97 -9.48 -10.69
C LEU A 69 16.49 -10.93 -10.60
N LYS A 70 17.77 -11.15 -10.87
CA LYS A 70 18.41 -12.48 -10.77
C LYS A 70 18.64 -12.90 -9.32
N GLU A 71 19.01 -11.96 -8.46
CA GLU A 71 19.35 -12.21 -7.06
C GLU A 71 18.12 -12.31 -6.14
N ALA A 72 16.96 -11.80 -6.56
CA ALA A 72 15.73 -11.88 -5.78
C ALA A 72 15.26 -13.33 -5.59
N ASP A 73 14.88 -13.66 -4.35
CA ASP A 73 14.17 -14.89 -4.05
C ASP A 73 12.70 -14.79 -4.51
N TYR A 74 12.08 -13.61 -4.35
CA TYR A 74 10.72 -13.29 -4.81
C TYR A 74 10.64 -11.89 -5.45
N ILE A 75 9.69 -11.73 -6.37
CA ILE A 75 9.38 -10.47 -7.03
C ILE A 75 7.89 -10.17 -6.82
N ILE A 76 7.57 -9.07 -6.13
CA ILE A 76 6.19 -8.64 -5.87
C ILE A 76 5.79 -7.55 -6.85
N TYR A 77 4.62 -7.74 -7.49
CA TYR A 77 4.10 -6.84 -8.51
C TYR A 77 2.57 -6.77 -8.49
N SER A 78 1.99 -5.71 -9.05
CA SER A 78 0.53 -5.52 -9.08
C SER A 78 -0.13 -6.04 -10.36
N GLY A 79 0.64 -6.12 -11.47
CA GLY A 79 0.17 -6.67 -12.75
C GLY A 79 -0.27 -5.63 -13.79
N TYR A 80 -0.22 -4.33 -13.45
CA TYR A 80 -0.44 -3.23 -14.39
C TYR A 80 0.88 -2.60 -14.87
N GLU A 81 2.02 -3.00 -14.32
CA GLU A 81 3.32 -2.46 -14.67
C GLU A 81 3.80 -2.99 -16.03
N VAL A 82 4.27 -2.09 -16.89
CA VAL A 82 4.80 -2.43 -18.24
C VAL A 82 6.01 -3.34 -18.16
N VAL A 83 6.78 -3.22 -17.08
CA VAL A 83 8.02 -3.95 -16.85
C VAL A 83 7.82 -5.46 -16.67
N VAL A 84 6.69 -5.89 -16.12
CA VAL A 84 6.48 -7.30 -15.74
C VAL A 84 6.44 -8.26 -16.93
N PRO A 85 5.70 -7.99 -18.02
CA PRO A 85 5.79 -8.80 -19.25
C PRO A 85 7.20 -8.88 -19.84
N GLN A 86 7.98 -7.81 -19.73
CA GLN A 86 9.36 -7.78 -20.20
C GLN A 86 10.26 -8.70 -19.38
N ILE A 87 10.11 -8.67 -18.04
CA ILE A 87 10.80 -9.56 -17.10
C ILE A 87 10.53 -11.02 -17.43
N GLN A 88 9.25 -11.39 -17.57
CA GLN A 88 8.83 -12.76 -17.85
C GLN A 88 9.39 -13.26 -19.18
N LYS A 89 9.27 -12.46 -20.23
CA LYS A 89 9.69 -12.84 -21.58
C LYS A 89 11.21 -12.90 -21.78
N SER A 90 11.92 -11.89 -21.25
CA SER A 90 13.34 -11.68 -21.57
C SER A 90 14.30 -12.40 -20.61
N LEU A 91 13.94 -12.51 -19.34
CA LEU A 91 14.82 -13.05 -18.28
C LEU A 91 14.50 -14.50 -17.88
N LYS A 92 13.41 -15.08 -18.41
CA LYS A 92 12.94 -16.45 -18.07
C LYS A 92 12.94 -16.70 -16.58
N ILE A 93 12.45 -15.73 -15.79
CA ILE A 93 12.37 -15.86 -14.35
C ILE A 93 11.35 -16.95 -14.00
N ASP A 94 11.70 -17.79 -13.03
CA ASP A 94 10.82 -18.83 -12.53
C ASP A 94 9.51 -18.20 -12.00
N GLU A 95 8.36 -18.61 -12.56
CA GLU A 95 7.05 -18.07 -12.17
C GLU A 95 6.74 -18.25 -10.69
N ARG A 96 7.35 -19.25 -10.04
CA ARG A 96 7.22 -19.45 -8.58
C ARG A 96 7.83 -18.35 -7.74
N LYS A 97 8.71 -17.53 -8.33
CA LYS A 97 9.26 -16.32 -7.69
C LYS A 97 8.34 -15.10 -7.83
N LEU A 98 7.36 -15.15 -8.70
CA LEU A 98 6.48 -14.03 -9.01
C LEU A 98 5.25 -14.03 -8.10
N ILE A 99 5.12 -12.99 -7.28
CA ILE A 99 3.99 -12.79 -6.37
C ILE A 99 3.16 -11.63 -6.89
N LYS A 100 2.06 -11.93 -7.57
CA LYS A 100 1.10 -10.90 -7.95
C LYS A 100 0.20 -10.55 -6.77
N ILE A 101 0.03 -9.27 -6.49
CA ILE A 101 -0.90 -8.76 -5.49
C ILE A 101 -1.88 -7.76 -6.13
N GLU A 102 -3.01 -7.56 -5.49
CA GLU A 102 -3.89 -6.44 -5.74
C GLU A 102 -3.54 -5.30 -4.79
N THR A 103 -3.54 -4.07 -5.29
CA THR A 103 -3.24 -2.88 -4.49
C THR A 103 -4.50 -2.02 -4.32
N GLY A 104 -4.70 -1.46 -3.14
CA GLY A 104 -5.85 -0.62 -2.82
C GLY A 104 -5.92 -0.33 -1.32
N TYR A 105 -6.92 0.45 -0.92
CA TYR A 105 -7.09 0.90 0.47
C TYR A 105 -8.50 0.56 0.98
N THR A 106 -8.83 -0.74 0.98
CA THR A 106 -9.89 -1.29 1.81
C THR A 106 -9.28 -2.24 2.83
N GLU A 107 -9.85 -2.31 4.02
CA GLU A 107 -9.34 -3.15 5.13
C GLU A 107 -9.18 -4.61 4.69
N GLU A 108 -10.22 -5.17 4.08
CA GLU A 108 -10.23 -6.56 3.60
C GLU A 108 -9.13 -6.84 2.57
N LEU A 109 -9.02 -5.99 1.55
CA LEU A 109 -8.03 -6.15 0.48
C LEU A 109 -6.61 -6.11 1.04
N MET A 110 -6.32 -5.10 1.87
CA MET A 110 -4.99 -4.92 2.44
C MET A 110 -4.56 -6.11 3.27
N ILE A 111 -5.41 -6.57 4.19
CA ILE A 111 -5.11 -7.72 5.06
C ILE A 111 -4.92 -8.98 4.21
N ARG A 112 -5.80 -9.24 3.25
CA ARG A 112 -5.71 -10.40 2.36
C ARG A 112 -4.37 -10.47 1.62
N GLU A 113 -3.94 -9.37 1.01
CA GLU A 113 -2.72 -9.35 0.21
C GLU A 113 -1.45 -9.38 1.08
N ILE A 114 -1.46 -8.72 2.25
CA ILE A 114 -0.38 -8.81 3.25
C ILE A 114 -0.20 -10.27 3.71
N GLU A 115 -1.30 -10.94 4.08
CA GLU A 115 -1.23 -12.34 4.49
C GLU A 115 -0.81 -13.28 3.36
N LYS A 116 -1.21 -13.00 2.13
CA LYS A 116 -0.78 -13.77 0.94
C LYS A 116 0.73 -13.72 0.77
N ILE A 117 1.34 -12.52 0.83
CA ILE A 117 2.79 -12.36 0.79
C ILE A 117 3.42 -13.13 1.96
N ALA A 118 2.94 -12.92 3.17
CA ALA A 118 3.50 -13.50 4.39
C ALA A 118 3.47 -15.03 4.41
N ARG A 119 2.43 -15.65 3.84
CA ARG A 119 2.36 -17.13 3.67
C ARG A 119 3.44 -17.66 2.76
N ILE A 120 3.77 -16.93 1.69
CA ILE A 120 4.80 -17.34 0.73
C ILE A 120 6.20 -17.14 1.31
N VAL A 121 6.45 -16.00 1.97
CA VAL A 121 7.77 -15.65 2.50
C VAL A 121 8.02 -16.14 3.93
N GLY A 122 7.00 -16.73 4.60
CA GLY A 122 7.14 -17.33 5.94
C GLY A 122 7.08 -16.33 7.10
N THR A 123 6.43 -15.18 6.95
CA THR A 123 6.38 -14.09 7.94
C THR A 123 4.99 -13.89 8.57
N ILE A 124 4.17 -14.93 8.63
CA ILE A 124 2.74 -14.87 8.99
C ILE A 124 2.46 -14.16 10.33
N LYS A 125 3.33 -14.30 11.32
CA LYS A 125 3.17 -13.63 12.62
C LYS A 125 3.24 -12.11 12.51
N PHE A 126 4.13 -11.58 11.67
CA PHE A 126 4.23 -10.15 11.40
C PHE A 126 3.01 -9.64 10.66
N ALA A 127 2.55 -10.38 9.65
CA ALA A 127 1.33 -10.04 8.92
C ALA A 127 0.09 -9.96 9.83
N GLN A 128 -0.04 -10.86 10.81
CA GLN A 128 -1.13 -10.82 11.80
C GLN A 128 -1.08 -9.56 12.68
N GLN A 129 0.12 -9.11 13.06
CA GLN A 129 0.29 -7.85 13.80
C GLN A 129 -0.10 -6.65 12.94
N SER A 130 0.37 -6.60 11.70
CA SER A 130 0.01 -5.54 10.74
C SER A 130 -1.49 -5.52 10.45
N ALA A 131 -2.12 -6.68 10.28
CA ALA A 131 -3.55 -6.80 10.10
C ALA A 131 -4.33 -6.20 11.28
N THR A 132 -3.92 -6.49 12.52
CA THR A 132 -4.53 -5.92 13.72
C THR A 132 -4.38 -4.40 13.76
N GLN A 133 -3.19 -3.88 13.44
CA GLN A 133 -2.94 -2.43 13.40
C GLN A 133 -3.77 -1.73 12.33
N LEU A 134 -3.87 -2.30 11.13
CA LEU A 134 -4.70 -1.79 10.06
C LEU A 134 -6.19 -1.80 10.43
N SER A 135 -6.70 -2.87 11.03
CA SER A 135 -8.10 -2.92 11.48
C SER A 135 -8.40 -1.83 12.50
N LEU A 136 -7.50 -1.59 13.45
CA LEU A 136 -7.64 -0.50 14.43
C LEU A 136 -7.60 0.87 13.74
N LEU A 137 -6.70 1.06 12.76
CA LEU A 137 -6.59 2.30 12.01
C LEU A 137 -7.87 2.58 11.20
N PHE A 138 -8.42 1.59 10.49
CA PHE A 138 -9.68 1.76 9.77
C PHE A 138 -10.86 2.02 10.70
N ALA A 139 -10.95 1.32 11.84
CA ALA A 139 -11.99 1.58 12.84
C ALA A 139 -11.90 3.01 13.37
N ARG A 140 -10.69 3.48 13.69
CA ARG A 140 -10.44 4.87 14.11
C ARG A 140 -10.81 5.85 13.00
N SER A 141 -10.42 5.58 11.76
CA SER A 141 -10.72 6.43 10.60
C SER A 141 -12.22 6.64 10.43
N ARG A 142 -13.00 5.56 10.48
CA ARG A 142 -14.47 5.62 10.41
C ARG A 142 -15.07 6.42 11.57
N PHE A 143 -14.54 6.28 12.78
CA PHE A 143 -14.97 7.04 13.95
C PHE A 143 -14.66 8.53 13.81
N GLU A 144 -13.46 8.91 13.35
CA GLU A 144 -13.09 10.32 13.13
C GLU A 144 -13.93 10.97 12.03
N ILE A 145 -14.21 10.26 10.95
CA ILE A 145 -15.11 10.73 9.87
C ILE A 145 -16.54 10.94 10.39
N GLU A 146 -17.03 10.05 11.26
CA GLU A 146 -18.34 10.22 11.89
C GLU A 146 -18.39 11.42 12.83
N ASN A 147 -17.37 11.61 13.67
CA ASN A 147 -17.25 12.77 14.57
C ASN A 147 -17.12 14.10 13.83
N ALA A 148 -16.47 14.11 12.67
CA ALA A 148 -16.40 15.27 11.79
C ALA A 148 -17.72 15.57 11.04
N GLY A 149 -18.75 14.74 11.23
CA GLY A 149 -20.05 14.89 10.55
C GLY A 149 -19.99 14.58 9.05
N LEU A 150 -18.96 13.84 8.59
CA LEU A 150 -18.73 13.50 7.19
C LEU A 150 -19.31 12.13 6.80
N LYS A 151 -19.68 11.27 7.75
CA LYS A 151 -20.25 9.95 7.48
C LYS A 151 -21.54 10.07 6.64
N GLY A 152 -21.56 9.35 5.52
CA GLY A 152 -22.65 9.35 4.56
C GLY A 152 -22.79 10.64 3.73
N LYS A 153 -21.89 11.61 3.89
CA LYS A 153 -21.91 12.84 3.09
C LYS A 153 -21.58 12.55 1.63
N PRO A 154 -22.31 13.19 0.69
CA PRO A 154 -22.11 13.00 -0.73
C PRO A 154 -20.80 13.63 -1.20
N VAL A 155 -19.98 12.87 -1.92
CA VAL A 155 -18.70 13.32 -2.48
C VAL A 155 -18.61 12.98 -3.96
N ILE A 156 -17.88 13.79 -4.72
CA ILE A 156 -17.43 13.51 -6.08
C ILE A 156 -15.99 13.04 -5.95
N VAL A 157 -15.65 11.87 -6.49
CA VAL A 157 -14.39 11.23 -6.17
C VAL A 157 -13.66 10.72 -7.42
N HIS A 158 -12.33 10.86 -7.41
CA HIS A 158 -11.49 10.25 -8.44
C HIS A 158 -11.58 8.71 -8.37
N PHE A 159 -11.58 8.05 -9.52
CA PHE A 159 -11.73 6.60 -9.66
C PHE A 159 -10.83 5.79 -8.69
N PHE A 160 -9.55 6.14 -8.61
CA PHE A 160 -8.61 5.42 -7.72
C PHE A 160 -8.85 5.65 -6.23
N GLN A 161 -9.68 6.62 -5.85
CA GLN A 161 -9.96 6.95 -4.45
C GLN A 161 -11.36 6.51 -4.01
N GLU A 162 -12.18 5.98 -4.92
CA GLU A 162 -13.57 5.61 -4.62
C GLU A 162 -13.66 4.55 -3.51
N ALA A 163 -12.86 3.48 -3.62
CA ALA A 163 -12.88 2.38 -2.66
C ALA A 163 -12.52 2.87 -1.25
N PHE A 164 -11.45 3.67 -1.12
CA PHE A 164 -11.05 4.23 0.17
C PHE A 164 -12.09 5.20 0.73
N ALA A 165 -12.66 6.08 -0.09
CA ALA A 165 -13.71 7.00 0.35
C ALA A 165 -14.94 6.27 0.91
N ARG A 166 -15.36 5.16 0.29
CA ARG A 166 -16.43 4.30 0.79
C ARG A 166 -16.04 3.60 2.09
N GLU A 167 -14.81 3.10 2.16
CA GLU A 167 -14.27 2.37 3.32
C GLU A 167 -14.29 3.21 4.59
N ILE A 168 -13.96 4.49 4.50
CA ILE A 168 -13.99 5.42 5.64
C ILE A 168 -15.38 6.02 5.92
N GLY A 169 -16.41 5.64 5.15
CA GLY A 169 -17.80 6.00 5.40
C GLY A 169 -18.33 7.23 4.66
N LEU A 170 -17.60 7.76 3.66
CA LEU A 170 -18.11 8.77 2.73
C LEU A 170 -19.07 8.12 1.72
N LYS A 171 -19.91 8.94 1.05
CA LYS A 171 -20.85 8.48 0.02
C LYS A 171 -20.47 9.02 -1.38
N PRO A 172 -19.64 8.32 -2.16
CA PRO A 172 -19.42 8.66 -3.57
C PRO A 172 -20.74 8.68 -4.35
N ILE A 173 -21.07 9.84 -4.96
CA ILE A 173 -22.27 10.04 -5.78
C ILE A 173 -21.95 10.28 -7.24
N ALA A 174 -20.68 10.55 -7.56
CA ALA A 174 -20.11 10.58 -8.89
C ALA A 174 -18.63 10.21 -8.83
N VAL A 175 -18.15 9.55 -9.86
CA VAL A 175 -16.76 9.14 -10.04
C VAL A 175 -16.25 9.77 -11.32
N PHE A 176 -14.98 10.23 -11.31
CA PHE A 176 -14.30 10.80 -12.47
C PHE A 176 -12.87 10.28 -12.60
N GLY A 177 -12.24 10.47 -13.76
CA GLY A 177 -10.88 9.98 -14.01
C GLY A 177 -10.85 8.47 -14.36
N PRO A 178 -9.65 7.90 -14.58
CA PRO A 178 -8.33 8.54 -14.55
C PRO A 178 -8.03 9.46 -15.76
N SER A 179 -8.81 9.39 -16.83
CA SER A 179 -8.71 10.34 -17.94
C SER A 179 -9.36 11.69 -17.61
N HIS A 180 -9.01 12.73 -18.33
CA HIS A 180 -9.71 14.00 -18.19
C HIS A 180 -11.22 13.82 -18.46
N PRO A 181 -12.11 14.38 -17.59
CA PRO A 181 -13.55 14.23 -17.75
C PRO A 181 -14.05 14.82 -19.08
N GLU A 182 -14.88 14.06 -19.78
CA GLU A 182 -15.53 14.51 -21.02
C GLU A 182 -16.73 15.41 -20.73
N LEU A 183 -17.22 16.13 -21.77
CA LEU A 183 -18.34 17.08 -21.61
C LEU A 183 -19.61 16.43 -21.05
N HIS A 184 -19.92 15.20 -21.44
CA HIS A 184 -21.11 14.50 -20.95
C HIS A 184 -20.97 14.10 -19.47
N GLU A 185 -19.75 13.71 -19.02
CA GLU A 185 -19.45 13.43 -17.62
C GLU A 185 -19.54 14.72 -16.78
N LEU A 186 -18.98 15.82 -17.29
CA LEU A 186 -19.07 17.12 -16.64
C LEU A 186 -20.52 17.58 -16.49
N ALA A 187 -21.36 17.40 -17.54
CA ALA A 187 -22.78 17.70 -17.48
C ALA A 187 -23.46 16.86 -16.37
N ALA A 188 -23.22 15.55 -16.32
CA ALA A 188 -23.78 14.68 -15.30
C ALA A 188 -23.33 15.05 -13.88
N ILE A 189 -22.06 15.45 -13.71
CA ILE A 189 -21.48 15.88 -12.43
C ILE A 189 -22.04 17.25 -12.01
N SER A 190 -22.34 18.13 -12.97
CA SER A 190 -22.87 19.48 -12.67
C SER A 190 -24.19 19.43 -11.88
N GLU A 191 -25.01 18.42 -12.12
CA GLU A 191 -26.31 18.17 -11.48
C GLU A 191 -26.18 17.61 -10.04
N LYS A 192 -24.97 17.17 -9.61
CA LYS A 192 -24.78 16.53 -8.32
C LYS A 192 -24.43 17.53 -7.23
N GLU A 193 -25.10 17.42 -6.09
CA GLU A 193 -24.75 18.19 -4.88
C GLU A 193 -23.80 17.38 -4.01
N ALA A 194 -22.55 17.82 -3.91
CA ALA A 194 -21.52 17.20 -3.10
C ALA A 194 -20.92 18.19 -2.10
N VAL A 195 -20.45 17.70 -0.96
CA VAL A 195 -19.77 18.50 0.04
C VAL A 195 -18.25 18.59 -0.21
N LEU A 196 -17.70 17.64 -0.96
CA LEU A 196 -16.27 17.54 -1.27
C LEU A 196 -16.09 17.00 -2.70
N ILE A 197 -14.99 17.45 -3.32
CA ILE A 197 -14.37 16.80 -4.48
C ILE A 197 -13.05 16.19 -4.02
N ILE A 198 -12.87 14.90 -4.23
CA ILE A 198 -11.66 14.17 -3.86
C ILE A 198 -10.90 13.81 -5.13
N ASP A 199 -9.78 14.48 -5.37
CA ASP A 199 -8.87 14.20 -6.48
C ASP A 199 -7.75 13.24 -6.06
N ASN A 200 -6.87 12.89 -6.98
CA ASN A 200 -5.73 11.99 -6.75
C ASN A 200 -4.41 12.75 -6.97
N VAL A 201 -3.53 12.77 -5.98
CA VAL A 201 -2.21 13.45 -6.07
C VAL A 201 -1.41 12.97 -7.28
N HIS A 202 -1.45 11.66 -7.57
CA HIS A 202 -0.67 11.05 -8.67
C HIS A 202 -1.35 11.15 -10.05
N ASN A 203 -2.60 11.64 -10.10
CA ASN A 203 -3.35 11.83 -11.34
C ASN A 203 -4.41 12.91 -11.15
N GLN A 204 -3.98 14.17 -11.17
CA GLN A 204 -4.85 15.32 -10.90
C GLN A 204 -5.65 15.71 -12.14
N VAL A 205 -6.95 15.40 -12.13
CA VAL A 205 -7.86 15.69 -13.24
C VAL A 205 -9.17 16.40 -12.80
N ALA A 206 -9.27 16.82 -11.53
CA ALA A 206 -10.48 17.47 -11.00
C ALA A 206 -10.64 18.93 -11.42
N GLN A 207 -9.67 19.57 -12.08
CA GLN A 207 -9.69 21.00 -12.39
C GLN A 207 -10.97 21.45 -13.13
N PRO A 208 -11.48 20.77 -14.16
CA PRO A 208 -12.73 21.17 -14.83
C PRO A 208 -13.94 21.10 -13.89
N ILE A 209 -14.00 20.10 -13.01
CA ILE A 209 -15.08 19.92 -12.02
C ILE A 209 -15.04 21.03 -10.99
N SER A 210 -13.86 21.35 -10.46
CA SER A 210 -13.69 22.42 -9.47
C SER A 210 -14.01 23.80 -10.02
N ALA A 211 -13.72 24.04 -11.30
CA ALA A 211 -14.08 25.29 -11.98
C ALA A 211 -15.60 25.49 -12.09
N MET A 212 -16.37 24.41 -12.24
CA MET A 212 -17.85 24.45 -12.26
C MET A 212 -18.43 24.58 -10.84
N LYS A 213 -17.83 23.93 -9.87
CA LYS A 213 -18.33 23.83 -8.47
C LYS A 213 -17.47 24.62 -7.49
N LYS A 214 -17.32 25.92 -7.73
CA LYS A 214 -16.41 26.83 -7.01
C LYS A 214 -16.61 26.88 -5.50
N SER A 215 -17.80 26.54 -4.99
CA SER A 215 -18.12 26.52 -3.56
C SER A 215 -17.79 25.20 -2.88
N VAL A 216 -17.44 24.16 -3.64
CA VAL A 216 -17.15 22.84 -3.11
C VAL A 216 -15.63 22.73 -2.85
N LYS A 217 -15.26 22.35 -1.63
CA LYS A 217 -13.85 22.13 -1.28
C LYS A 217 -13.27 20.98 -2.09
N VAL A 218 -12.06 21.18 -2.65
CA VAL A 218 -11.27 20.13 -3.30
C VAL A 218 -10.19 19.68 -2.35
N VAL A 219 -10.02 18.38 -2.21
CA VAL A 219 -8.90 17.73 -1.49
C VAL A 219 -8.26 16.72 -2.42
N SER A 220 -6.99 16.40 -2.19
CA SER A 220 -6.27 15.40 -3.00
C SER A 220 -5.75 14.28 -2.11
N PHE A 221 -6.07 13.04 -2.45
CA PHE A 221 -5.62 11.86 -1.75
C PHE A 221 -4.40 11.24 -2.44
N LEU A 222 -3.51 10.68 -1.65
CA LEU A 222 -2.44 9.81 -2.14
C LEU A 222 -3.01 8.46 -2.57
N ASN A 223 -2.48 7.93 -3.66
CA ASN A 223 -2.82 6.59 -4.14
C ASN A 223 -1.81 5.53 -3.67
N PHE A 224 -0.56 5.94 -3.39
CA PHE A 224 0.51 5.08 -2.90
C PHE A 224 1.57 5.92 -2.18
N PRO A 225 2.43 5.30 -1.32
CA PRO A 225 3.47 6.02 -0.62
C PRO A 225 4.65 6.39 -1.53
N GLY A 226 5.51 7.30 -1.04
CA GLY A 226 6.74 7.73 -1.74
C GLY A 226 6.85 9.24 -1.89
N THR A 227 5.75 9.96 -1.67
CA THR A 227 5.70 11.43 -1.65
C THR A 227 5.07 11.90 -0.34
N HIS A 228 5.14 13.20 -0.03
CA HIS A 228 4.53 13.79 1.18
C HIS A 228 4.96 13.08 2.47
N ASP A 229 6.24 12.70 2.57
CA ASP A 229 6.84 12.00 3.71
C ASP A 229 6.18 10.66 4.07
N THR A 230 5.49 10.02 3.13
CA THR A 230 4.84 8.73 3.32
C THR A 230 5.74 7.58 2.84
N GLN A 231 5.81 6.50 3.62
CA GLN A 231 6.60 5.30 3.31
C GLN A 231 5.82 3.99 3.51
N THR A 232 4.76 4.02 4.32
CA THR A 232 3.95 2.87 4.70
C THR A 232 2.52 2.99 4.18
N LEU A 233 1.77 1.91 4.27
CA LEU A 233 0.33 1.92 3.95
C LEU A 233 -0.43 2.80 4.94
N GLU A 234 -0.05 2.74 6.21
CA GLU A 234 -0.61 3.54 7.30
C GLU A 234 -0.40 5.03 7.08
N ASP A 235 0.80 5.44 6.64
CA ASP A 235 1.10 6.84 6.35
C ASP A 235 0.16 7.42 5.29
N VAL A 236 -0.13 6.65 4.23
CA VAL A 236 -1.06 7.07 3.18
C VAL A 236 -2.48 7.23 3.72
N ILE A 237 -2.95 6.30 4.57
CA ILE A 237 -4.27 6.40 5.20
C ILE A 237 -4.34 7.65 6.08
N LEU A 238 -3.32 7.88 6.91
CA LEU A 238 -3.25 9.04 7.80
C LEU A 238 -3.17 10.35 7.02
N TYR A 239 -2.35 10.42 5.97
CA TYR A 239 -2.30 11.58 5.09
C TYR A 239 -3.67 11.88 4.48
N ASN A 240 -4.34 10.89 3.91
CA ASN A 240 -5.64 11.07 3.26
C ASN A 240 -6.70 11.54 4.28
N LEU A 241 -6.68 11.02 5.50
CA LEU A 241 -7.57 11.47 6.58
C LEU A 241 -7.29 12.93 6.96
N SER A 242 -6.03 13.34 7.06
CA SER A 242 -5.67 14.72 7.40
C SER A 242 -6.19 15.76 6.40
N GLN A 243 -6.44 15.35 5.14
CA GLN A 243 -7.05 16.24 4.14
C GLN A 243 -8.53 16.54 4.41
N LEU A 244 -9.20 15.68 5.20
CA LEU A 244 -10.63 15.77 5.51
C LEU A 244 -10.90 16.40 6.87
N LEU A 245 -10.02 16.14 7.83
CA LEU A 245 -10.21 16.55 9.21
C LEU A 245 -9.65 17.96 9.45
N PRO A 246 -10.22 18.77 10.34
CA PRO A 246 -9.62 20.02 10.78
C PRO A 246 -8.34 19.76 11.58
N ASP A 247 -7.42 20.70 11.55
CA ASP A 247 -6.21 20.72 12.39
C ASP A 247 -6.55 20.76 13.88
#